data_c6e1e3995b8c9577b88e216b13c7297d
#
_entry.id   c6e1e3995b8c9577b88e216b13c7297d
#
_cell.length_a   1.000
_cell.length_b   1.000
_cell.length_c   1.000
_cell.angle_alpha   90.00
_cell.angle_beta   90.00
_cell.angle_gamma   90.00
#
_symmetry.space_group_name_H-M   'P 1'
#
loop_
_entity.id
_entity.type
_entity.pdbx_description
1 polymer ?
#
loop_
_entity_poly.entity_id
_entity_poly.type
_entity_poly.pdbx_seq_one_letter_code
_entity_poly.pdbx_strand_id
1 'polypeptide(L)'
;MKAYLDLMRHVLENGTDKSDRTGTGTRSVFGYQMRFDLSQGFPLLTTKKLHLRSIIHELLWFLKGDTNIKYLKDNNVSIWDEWADENGD
;
A
#
# COMPACT_ATOMS: atom_id res chain seq x y z
N MET A 1 7.20 5.68 -13.30
CA MET A 1 7.09 6.49 -12.05
C MET A 1 8.47 6.73 -11.49
N LYS A 2 9.06 7.81 -11.95
CA LYS A 2 10.44 8.17 -11.57
C LYS A 2 10.59 8.45 -10.06
N ALA A 3 9.63 9.15 -9.47
CA ALA A 3 9.69 9.50 -8.04
C ALA A 3 9.78 8.26 -7.15
N TYR A 4 9.03 7.21 -7.48
CA TYR A 4 9.07 5.95 -6.74
C TYR A 4 10.41 5.23 -6.92
N LEU A 5 10.93 5.19 -8.14
CA LEU A 5 12.21 4.56 -8.41
C LEU A 5 13.36 5.30 -7.73
N ASP A 6 13.31 6.63 -7.71
CA ASP A 6 14.29 7.45 -7.00
C ASP A 6 14.27 7.17 -5.49
N LEU A 7 13.07 7.02 -4.92
CA LEU A 7 12.93 6.64 -3.52
C LEU A 7 13.52 5.26 -3.24
N MET A 8 13.23 4.28 -4.09
CA MET A 8 13.79 2.93 -3.93
C MET A 8 15.31 2.95 -3.96
N ARG A 9 15.89 3.69 -4.90
CA ARG A 9 17.33 3.82 -4.98
C ARG A 9 17.90 4.48 -3.73
N HIS A 10 17.28 5.54 -3.26
CA HIS A 10 17.70 6.22 -2.04
C HIS A 10 17.71 5.27 -0.84
N VAL A 11 16.67 4.46 -0.67
CA VAL A 11 16.60 3.48 0.42
C VAL A 11 17.70 2.42 0.26
N LEU A 12 17.92 1.91 -0.94
CA LEU A 12 18.97 0.92 -1.19
C LEU A 12 20.37 1.45 -0.85
N GLU A 13 20.65 2.70 -1.21
CA GLU A 13 21.98 3.30 -1.03
C GLU A 13 22.20 3.87 0.36
N ASN A 14 21.16 4.36 1.03
CA ASN A 14 21.28 5.12 2.28
C ASN A 14 20.49 4.54 3.44
N GLY A 15 19.72 3.48 3.22
CA GLY A 15 18.87 2.91 4.26
C GLY A 15 19.66 2.14 5.31
N THR A 16 19.04 1.99 6.48
CA THR A 16 19.56 1.20 7.58
C THR A 16 18.86 -0.15 7.59
N ASP A 17 19.64 -1.22 7.68
CA ASP A 17 19.10 -2.56 7.78
C ASP A 17 18.52 -2.80 9.18
N LYS A 18 17.31 -3.37 9.23
CA LYS A 18 16.63 -3.74 10.47
C LYS A 18 16.18 -5.18 10.38
N SER A 19 16.35 -5.92 11.48
CA SER A 19 15.79 -7.26 11.58
C SER A 19 14.32 -7.16 12.00
N ASP A 20 13.55 -8.20 11.66
CA ASP A 20 12.19 -8.33 12.11
C ASP A 20 11.95 -9.73 12.69
N ARG A 21 10.73 -9.97 13.22
CA ARG A 21 10.38 -11.25 13.85
C ARG A 21 10.36 -12.42 12.85
N THR A 22 10.26 -12.13 11.55
CA THR A 22 10.19 -13.17 10.52
C THR A 22 11.57 -13.58 10.00
N GLY A 23 12.61 -12.86 10.38
CA GLY A 23 13.98 -13.10 9.92
C GLY A 23 14.26 -12.57 8.52
N THR A 24 13.30 -11.97 7.84
CA THR A 24 13.48 -11.40 6.52
C THR A 24 14.28 -10.10 6.55
N GLY A 25 13.99 -9.27 7.53
CA GLY A 25 14.61 -7.95 7.65
C GLY A 25 14.04 -6.92 6.69
N THR A 26 14.40 -5.68 6.95
CA THR A 26 14.03 -4.55 6.09
C THR A 26 15.18 -3.57 5.99
N ARG A 27 15.16 -2.75 4.94
CA ARG A 27 16.04 -1.60 4.82
C ARG A 27 15.18 -0.34 4.78
N SER A 28 15.47 0.63 5.64
CA SER A 28 14.60 1.79 5.79
C SER A 28 15.38 3.08 5.98
N VAL A 29 14.73 4.20 5.65
CA VAL A 29 15.17 5.55 6.00
C VAL A 29 14.12 6.15 6.94
N PHE A 30 14.54 7.10 7.79
CA PHE A 30 13.63 7.71 8.75
C PHE A 30 12.51 8.49 8.09
N GLY A 31 12.81 9.20 7.01
CA GLY A 31 11.81 9.96 6.29
C GLY A 31 12.30 10.31 4.89
N TYR A 32 11.36 10.57 4.00
CA TYR A 32 11.64 10.95 2.63
C TYR A 32 10.44 11.68 2.06
N GLN A 33 10.68 12.84 1.44
CA GLN A 33 9.62 13.64 0.86
C GLN A 33 9.52 13.40 -0.63
N MET A 34 8.30 13.10 -1.10
CA MET A 34 7.98 13.06 -2.53
C MET A 34 6.95 14.14 -2.84
N ARG A 35 7.07 14.76 -4.00
CA ARG A 35 6.12 15.75 -4.48
C ARG A 35 5.52 15.29 -5.79
N PHE A 36 4.22 15.51 -5.94
CA PHE A 36 3.47 15.14 -7.14
C PHE A 36 2.65 16.33 -7.62
N ASP A 37 2.79 16.66 -8.90
CA ASP A 37 1.96 17.70 -9.53
C ASP A 37 0.67 17.04 -10.01
N LEU A 38 -0.41 17.23 -9.27
CA LEU A 38 -1.70 16.60 -9.59
C LEU A 38 -2.33 17.12 -10.87
N SER A 39 -1.86 18.28 -11.38
CA SER A 39 -2.32 18.77 -12.69
C SER A 39 -1.89 17.85 -13.84
N GLN A 40 -0.88 17.00 -13.61
CA GLN A 40 -0.38 16.05 -14.59
C GLN A 40 -0.96 14.64 -14.40
N GLY A 41 -1.97 14.52 -13.55
CA GLY A 41 -2.67 13.27 -13.28
C GLY A 41 -2.40 12.73 -11.90
N PHE A 42 -3.12 11.66 -11.56
CA PHE A 42 -2.97 10.97 -10.28
C PHE A 42 -1.67 10.15 -10.30
N PRO A 43 -0.85 10.21 -9.24
CA PRO A 43 0.45 9.51 -9.20
C PRO A 43 0.30 8.01 -8.95
N LEU A 44 -0.43 7.30 -9.82
CA LEU A 44 -0.58 5.86 -9.73
C LEU A 44 0.70 5.17 -10.14
N LEU A 45 1.15 4.23 -9.31
CA LEU A 45 2.37 3.48 -9.57
C LEU A 45 2.22 2.64 -10.84
N THR A 46 3.22 2.70 -11.72
CA THR A 46 3.21 1.97 -12.99
C THR A 46 4.28 0.88 -13.09
N THR A 47 5.12 0.73 -12.07
CA THR A 47 6.20 -0.26 -12.04
C THR A 47 5.70 -1.68 -11.80
N LYS A 48 4.46 -1.83 -11.40
CA LYS A 48 3.75 -3.11 -11.36
C LYS A 48 2.28 -2.87 -11.67
N LYS A 49 1.59 -3.93 -12.06
CA LYS A 49 0.15 -3.84 -12.33
C LYS A 49 -0.60 -3.68 -11.00
N LEU A 50 -1.36 -2.61 -10.87
CA LEU A 50 -2.20 -2.34 -9.71
C LEU A 50 -3.66 -2.61 -10.04
N HIS A 51 -4.40 -3.14 -9.07
CA HIS A 51 -5.83 -3.39 -9.21
C HIS A 51 -6.61 -2.22 -8.64
N LEU A 52 -6.80 -1.18 -9.48
CA LEU A 52 -7.35 0.11 -9.05
C LEU A 52 -8.72 0.00 -8.38
N ARG A 53 -9.60 -0.87 -8.89
CA ARG A 53 -10.93 -1.06 -8.31
C ARG A 53 -10.84 -1.50 -6.85
N SER A 54 -9.96 -2.44 -6.55
CA SER A 54 -9.73 -2.89 -5.18
C SER A 54 -9.18 -1.78 -4.29
N ILE A 55 -8.27 -0.98 -4.82
CA ILE A 55 -7.68 0.15 -4.09
C ILE A 55 -8.75 1.17 -3.72
N ILE A 56 -9.64 1.51 -4.65
CA ILE A 56 -10.72 2.47 -4.40
C ILE A 56 -11.68 1.95 -3.34
N HIS A 57 -12.12 0.70 -3.43
CA HIS A 57 -13.03 0.12 -2.45
C HIS A 57 -12.40 0.03 -1.06
N GLU A 58 -11.13 -0.36 -0.99
CA GLU A 58 -10.41 -0.39 0.28
C GLU A 58 -10.34 1.00 0.91
N LEU A 59 -10.03 2.02 0.13
CA LEU A 59 -9.99 3.40 0.63
C LEU A 59 -11.35 3.86 1.16
N LEU A 60 -12.42 3.58 0.43
CA LEU A 60 -13.79 3.91 0.88
C LEU A 60 -14.13 3.18 2.18
N TRP A 61 -13.72 1.93 2.30
CA TRP A 61 -13.89 1.12 3.50
C TRP A 61 -13.15 1.74 4.69
N PHE A 62 -11.91 2.17 4.52
CA PHE A 62 -11.15 2.88 5.55
C PHE A 62 -11.83 4.18 5.96
N LEU A 63 -12.29 4.97 4.99
CA LEU A 63 -12.92 6.26 5.28
C LEU A 63 -14.22 6.15 6.05
N LYS A 64 -14.91 5.01 5.94
CA LYS A 64 -16.11 4.72 6.74
C LYS A 64 -15.78 4.29 8.16
N GLY A 65 -14.53 4.02 8.48
CA GLY A 65 -14.13 3.48 9.77
C GLY A 65 -14.61 2.05 9.99
N ASP A 66 -14.89 1.32 8.92
CA ASP A 66 -15.39 -0.03 8.98
C ASP A 66 -14.26 -1.01 9.25
N THR A 67 -14.50 -2.04 10.04
CA THR A 67 -13.55 -3.11 10.33
C THR A 67 -14.01 -4.47 9.87
N ASN A 68 -15.26 -4.58 9.37
CA ASN A 68 -15.81 -5.83 8.86
C ASN A 68 -15.66 -5.87 7.34
N ILE A 69 -15.20 -6.99 6.79
CA ILE A 69 -14.90 -7.11 5.37
C ILE A 69 -16.12 -7.36 4.48
N LYS A 70 -17.33 -7.36 5.04
CA LYS A 70 -18.55 -7.62 4.26
C LYS A 70 -18.67 -6.70 3.07
N TYR A 71 -18.44 -5.40 3.26
CA TYR A 71 -18.48 -4.43 2.17
C TYR A 71 -17.50 -4.81 1.05
N LEU A 72 -16.29 -5.22 1.41
CA LEU A 72 -15.27 -5.60 0.43
C LEU A 72 -15.67 -6.86 -0.32
N LYS A 73 -16.19 -7.87 0.38
CA LYS A 73 -16.67 -9.10 -0.24
C LYS A 73 -17.85 -8.83 -1.19
N ASP A 74 -18.78 -7.99 -0.78
CA ASP A 74 -19.95 -7.64 -1.58
C ASP A 74 -19.54 -6.93 -2.89
N ASN A 75 -18.36 -6.33 -2.91
CA ASN A 75 -17.80 -5.66 -4.09
C ASN A 75 -16.68 -6.46 -4.77
N ASN A 76 -16.55 -7.75 -4.44
CA ASN A 76 -15.56 -8.67 -5.01
C ASN A 76 -14.11 -8.21 -4.79
N VAL A 77 -13.83 -7.67 -3.59
CA VAL A 77 -12.49 -7.26 -3.17
C VAL A 77 -12.01 -8.26 -2.12
N SER A 78 -10.92 -8.97 -2.41
CA SER A 78 -10.43 -10.10 -1.60
C SER A 78 -9.17 -9.80 -0.79
N ILE A 79 -8.68 -8.56 -0.81
CA ILE A 79 -7.37 -8.21 -0.22
C ILE A 79 -7.26 -8.62 1.26
N TRP A 80 -8.36 -8.51 2.01
CA TRP A 80 -8.37 -8.76 3.44
C TRP A 80 -8.96 -10.12 3.85
N ASP A 81 -9.36 -10.96 2.88
CA ASP A 81 -10.06 -12.21 3.17
C ASP A 81 -9.28 -13.11 4.12
N GLU A 82 -7.98 -13.27 3.92
CA GLU A 82 -7.15 -14.17 4.75
C GLU A 82 -6.92 -13.65 6.16
N TRP A 83 -7.16 -12.37 6.41
CA TRP A 83 -6.91 -11.73 7.71
C TRP A 83 -8.16 -11.66 8.58
N ALA A 84 -9.34 -11.89 7.99
CA ALA A 84 -10.61 -11.80 8.70
C ALA A 84 -10.96 -13.12 9.37
N ASP A 85 -11.72 -13.04 10.49
CA ASP A 85 -12.25 -14.22 11.16
C ASP A 85 -13.52 -14.71 10.46
N GLU A 86 -14.18 -15.70 11.06
CA GLU A 86 -15.40 -16.29 10.50
C GLU A 86 -16.57 -15.30 10.44
N ASN A 87 -16.54 -14.24 11.24
CA ASN A 87 -17.56 -13.19 11.27
C ASN A 87 -17.22 -12.02 10.34
N GLY A 88 -16.07 -12.05 9.67
CA GLY A 88 -15.62 -11.01 8.77
C GLY A 88 -14.86 -9.88 9.47
N ASP A 89 -14.45 -10.06 10.69
CA ASP A 89 -13.74 -9.03 11.47
C ASP A 89 -12.22 -9.24 11.49
#